data_3865e2d2ddb9f376eaf82db6095a60d3
#
_entry.id   3865e2d2ddb9f376eaf82db6095a60d3
#
_cell.length_a   1.000
_cell.length_b   1.000
_cell.length_c   1.000
_cell.angle_alpha   90.00
_cell.angle_beta   90.00
_cell.angle_gamma   90.00
#
_symmetry.space_group_name_H-M   'P 1'
#
loop_
_entity.id
_entity.type
_entity.pdbx_description
1 polymer ?
#
loop_
_entity_poly.entity_id
_entity_poly.type
_entity_poly.pdbx_seq_one_letter_code
_entity_poly.pdbx_strand_id
1 'polypeptide(L)'
;MNKTSFAILVTIFLAVVGVSFAGYQAGSPPANSEYRWELPKGFPKPRVPADNPMTAAKVRLGRYLFYNKRMSVNGTESCASCHRQELAFTDGKPQAVGATGQLHPRGAMSLINDAYSSVLTWSNPNEHSLENQALTPMFGEHPVELGLTATDGALVQALRSDAVYQEMFPAAFPSASDPFTIANVTKAIASFERTIISAGSAYDRYHYGGDDQAISDSAKRGEVLFFSQPLSCFRCHGGFNFSDATDFEGRSGGQVQFHNTGLYNLAGALSYPVPNVGIYEYTSRPEDVGKFKAPTLRNIALTAPYMHDGSAKTLDAVLDHYSAGGRAIVDSAYAGDGFHNPNKDPLIRGFKLSLQERNDLLAFLESLTDEEVIHDQRFGNPWENRK
;
A
#
# COMPACT_ATOMS: atom_id res chain seq x y z
N MET A 1 59.15 -69.85 11.39
CA MET A 1 57.72 -69.85 11.02
C MET A 1 57.29 -68.42 10.80
N ASN A 2 57.38 -67.98 9.55
CA ASN A 2 57.08 -66.58 9.16
C ASN A 2 55.62 -66.47 8.78
N LYS A 3 54.93 -65.48 9.36
CA LYS A 3 53.59 -65.07 8.92
C LYS A 3 53.71 -63.67 8.22
N THR A 4 53.60 -63.75 6.92
CA THR A 4 53.56 -62.56 6.05
C THR A 4 52.11 -62.03 6.00
N SER A 5 51.89 -60.84 6.49
CA SER A 5 50.58 -60.08 6.35
C SER A 5 50.58 -59.27 5.07
N PHE A 6 49.65 -59.60 4.20
CA PHE A 6 49.36 -58.81 2.97
C PHE A 6 48.40 -57.65 3.33
N ALA A 7 48.84 -56.40 3.18
CA ALA A 7 47.98 -55.24 3.30
C ALA A 7 47.45 -54.85 1.90
N ILE A 8 46.16 -54.94 1.74
CA ILE A 8 45.46 -54.48 0.52
C ILE A 8 45.16 -52.97 0.68
N LEU A 9 45.81 -52.17 -0.13
CA LEU A 9 45.54 -50.71 -0.23
C LEU A 9 44.33 -50.54 -1.18
N VAL A 10 43.17 -50.14 -0.64
CA VAL A 10 42.01 -49.75 -1.42
C VAL A 10 42.08 -48.22 -1.66
N THR A 11 42.42 -47.86 -2.88
CA THR A 11 42.43 -46.43 -3.32
C THR A 11 41.00 -46.07 -3.76
N ILE A 12 40.31 -45.29 -2.94
CA ILE A 12 39.00 -44.73 -3.28
C ILE A 12 39.24 -43.46 -4.13
N PHE A 13 38.89 -43.52 -5.41
CA PHE A 13 38.81 -42.33 -6.29
C PHE A 13 37.48 -41.63 -6.00
N LEU A 14 37.54 -40.50 -5.30
CA LEU A 14 36.43 -39.54 -5.20
C LEU A 14 36.37 -38.71 -6.50
N ALA A 15 35.45 -39.08 -7.40
CA ALA A 15 35.12 -38.23 -8.53
C ALA A 15 34.30 -37.03 -8.02
N VAL A 16 34.94 -35.88 -7.92
CA VAL A 16 34.25 -34.61 -7.68
C VAL A 16 33.55 -34.22 -9.00
N VAL A 17 32.25 -34.47 -9.09
CA VAL A 17 31.43 -33.92 -10.16
C VAL A 17 31.21 -32.43 -9.85
N GLY A 18 32.00 -31.58 -10.47
CA GLY A 18 31.80 -30.14 -10.45
C GLY A 18 30.51 -29.78 -11.22
N VAL A 19 29.43 -29.58 -10.51
CA VAL A 19 28.24 -28.96 -11.10
C VAL A 19 28.55 -27.49 -11.25
N SER A 20 28.95 -27.07 -12.47
CA SER A 20 29.02 -25.68 -12.85
C SER A 20 27.59 -25.12 -12.89
N PHE A 21 27.20 -24.39 -11.87
CA PHE A 21 26.05 -23.50 -11.95
C PHE A 21 26.43 -22.40 -12.96
N ALA A 22 26.09 -22.61 -14.24
CA ALA A 22 26.01 -21.52 -15.18
C ALA A 22 24.93 -20.57 -14.66
N GLY A 23 25.36 -19.43 -14.10
CA GLY A 23 24.45 -18.38 -13.68
C GLY A 23 23.61 -17.96 -14.88
N TYR A 24 22.33 -18.30 -14.83
CA TYR A 24 21.34 -17.81 -15.78
C TYR A 24 21.21 -16.32 -15.51
N GLN A 25 22.02 -15.51 -16.19
CA GLN A 25 21.74 -14.09 -16.33
C GLN A 25 20.50 -13.99 -17.22
N ALA A 26 19.33 -13.96 -16.60
CA ALA A 26 18.12 -13.58 -17.29
C ALA A 26 18.36 -12.20 -17.87
N GLY A 27 18.64 -12.09 -19.15
CA GLY A 27 18.74 -10.82 -19.85
C GLY A 27 17.45 -10.05 -19.58
N SER A 28 17.59 -8.77 -19.24
CA SER A 28 16.43 -7.90 -19.07
C SER A 28 15.50 -8.06 -20.27
N PRO A 29 14.20 -8.30 -20.08
CA PRO A 29 13.26 -8.45 -21.19
C PRO A 29 13.33 -7.21 -22.10
N PRO A 30 13.08 -7.35 -23.41
CA PRO A 30 13.07 -6.22 -24.33
C PRO A 30 12.21 -5.08 -23.77
N ALA A 31 12.65 -3.83 -23.91
CA ALA A 31 12.02 -2.65 -23.33
C ALA A 31 10.50 -2.55 -23.61
N ASN A 32 10.05 -3.12 -24.73
CA ASN A 32 8.65 -3.12 -25.19
C ASN A 32 7.91 -4.43 -24.92
N SER A 33 8.47 -5.38 -24.16
CA SER A 33 7.72 -6.58 -23.80
C SER A 33 6.56 -6.21 -22.89
N GLU A 34 5.39 -6.82 -23.12
CA GLU A 34 4.25 -6.75 -22.19
C GLU A 34 4.71 -7.16 -20.79
N TYR A 35 4.27 -6.41 -19.79
CA TYR A 35 4.61 -6.71 -18.39
C TYR A 35 3.99 -8.05 -17.98
N ARG A 36 4.82 -8.98 -17.54
CA ARG A 36 4.38 -10.28 -17.06
C ARG A 36 4.03 -10.17 -15.58
N TRP A 37 2.75 -10.36 -15.27
CA TRP A 37 2.26 -10.45 -13.90
C TRP A 37 2.66 -11.80 -13.27
N GLU A 38 3.33 -11.74 -12.13
CA GLU A 38 3.61 -12.89 -11.28
C GLU A 38 2.65 -12.85 -10.08
N LEU A 39 1.41 -13.26 -10.32
CA LEU A 39 0.36 -13.22 -9.30
C LEU A 39 0.24 -14.58 -8.63
N PRO A 40 0.21 -14.64 -7.29
CA PRO A 40 -0.01 -15.87 -6.57
C PRO A 40 -1.46 -16.36 -6.70
N LYS A 41 -1.68 -17.62 -6.33
CA LYS A 41 -3.00 -18.21 -6.30
C LYS A 41 -3.95 -17.37 -5.44
N GLY A 42 -5.16 -17.14 -5.94
CA GLY A 42 -6.19 -16.35 -5.25
C GLY A 42 -6.17 -14.86 -5.57
N PHE A 43 -5.14 -14.36 -6.27
CA PHE A 43 -5.08 -12.96 -6.68
C PHE A 43 -5.50 -12.80 -8.14
N PRO A 44 -6.53 -11.99 -8.42
CA PRO A 44 -6.94 -11.69 -9.79
C PRO A 44 -5.94 -10.73 -10.44
N LYS A 45 -5.98 -10.62 -11.78
CA LYS A 45 -5.18 -9.64 -12.50
C LYS A 45 -5.67 -8.21 -12.20
N PRO A 46 -4.77 -7.28 -11.83
CA PRO A 46 -5.13 -5.88 -11.65
C PRO A 46 -5.70 -5.27 -12.93
N ARG A 47 -6.62 -4.32 -12.79
CA ARG A 47 -7.09 -3.53 -13.92
C ARG A 47 -5.99 -2.55 -14.37
N VAL A 48 -5.68 -2.59 -15.67
CA VAL A 48 -4.69 -1.71 -16.29
C VAL A 48 -5.40 -0.78 -17.27
N PRO A 49 -5.20 0.54 -17.19
CA PRO A 49 -5.75 1.49 -18.16
C PRO A 49 -5.27 1.21 -19.58
N ALA A 50 -6.17 1.27 -20.55
CA ALA A 50 -5.82 1.01 -21.95
C ALA A 50 -4.83 2.03 -22.53
N ASP A 51 -4.85 3.27 -22.03
CA ASP A 51 -3.93 4.35 -22.43
C ASP A 51 -2.60 4.35 -21.68
N ASN A 52 -2.43 3.42 -20.71
CA ASN A 52 -1.16 3.19 -20.01
C ASN A 52 -0.87 1.68 -19.82
N PRO A 53 -0.73 0.90 -20.91
CA PRO A 53 -0.36 -0.51 -20.81
C PRO A 53 0.97 -0.67 -20.09
N MET A 54 1.06 -1.69 -19.25
CA MET A 54 2.25 -1.99 -18.45
C MET A 54 3.39 -2.49 -19.33
N THR A 55 4.60 -1.95 -19.11
CA THR A 55 5.86 -2.48 -19.66
C THR A 55 6.96 -2.45 -18.62
N ALA A 56 7.96 -3.34 -18.74
CA ALA A 56 9.11 -3.35 -17.84
C ALA A 56 9.88 -2.02 -17.85
N ALA A 57 9.93 -1.33 -19.00
CA ALA A 57 10.59 -0.03 -19.14
C ALA A 57 9.85 1.07 -18.37
N LYS A 58 8.50 1.11 -18.40
CA LYS A 58 7.70 2.06 -17.60
C LYS A 58 7.84 1.80 -16.12
N VAL A 59 7.78 0.54 -15.68
CA VAL A 59 7.97 0.16 -14.29
C VAL A 59 9.35 0.61 -13.80
N ARG A 60 10.41 0.35 -14.58
CA ARG A 60 11.76 0.80 -14.25
C ARG A 60 11.85 2.33 -14.15
N LEU A 61 11.34 3.07 -15.13
CA LEU A 61 11.32 4.53 -15.12
C LEU A 61 10.55 5.06 -13.91
N GLY A 62 9.35 4.51 -13.65
CA GLY A 62 8.51 4.91 -12.53
C GLY A 62 9.20 4.75 -11.19
N ARG A 63 9.90 3.62 -10.98
CA ARG A 63 10.71 3.39 -9.78
C ARG A 63 11.78 4.46 -9.60
N TYR A 64 12.50 4.85 -10.65
CA TYR A 64 13.50 5.91 -10.57
C TYR A 64 12.89 7.27 -10.25
N LEU A 65 11.72 7.60 -10.80
CA LEU A 65 10.98 8.82 -10.51
C LEU A 65 10.45 8.83 -9.07
N PHE A 66 9.86 7.73 -8.62
CA PHE A 66 9.30 7.59 -7.26
C PHE A 66 10.32 7.89 -6.14
N TYR A 67 11.57 7.53 -6.34
CA TYR A 67 12.66 7.78 -5.39
C TYR A 67 13.46 9.06 -5.68
N ASN A 68 13.12 9.83 -6.72
CA ASN A 68 13.89 11.00 -7.11
C ASN A 68 13.45 12.24 -6.32
N LYS A 69 14.30 12.75 -5.45
CA LYS A 69 14.01 13.95 -4.65
C LYS A 69 13.83 15.23 -5.48
N ARG A 70 14.31 15.26 -6.74
CA ARG A 70 14.01 16.35 -7.67
C ARG A 70 12.53 16.44 -8.06
N MET A 71 11.72 15.46 -7.63
CA MET A 71 10.26 15.53 -7.73
C MET A 71 9.62 16.50 -6.75
N SER A 72 10.41 17.23 -5.93
CA SER A 72 9.92 18.30 -5.07
C SER A 72 10.59 19.64 -5.37
N VAL A 73 9.90 20.73 -5.08
CA VAL A 73 10.31 22.11 -5.39
C VAL A 73 11.69 22.47 -4.84
N ASN A 74 12.06 21.94 -3.69
CA ASN A 74 13.32 22.21 -3.01
C ASN A 74 14.32 21.02 -3.06
N GLY A 75 13.97 19.92 -3.74
CA GLY A 75 14.82 18.74 -3.86
C GLY A 75 14.99 17.91 -2.58
N THR A 76 14.13 18.09 -1.58
CA THR A 76 14.25 17.39 -0.29
C THR A 76 13.38 16.14 -0.23
N GLU A 77 12.24 16.12 -0.90
CA GLU A 77 11.24 15.07 -0.82
C GLU A 77 11.01 14.37 -2.18
N SER A 78 10.55 13.15 -2.10
CA SER A 78 10.09 12.32 -3.22
C SER A 78 8.84 11.55 -2.79
N CYS A 79 8.19 10.79 -3.67
CA CYS A 79 7.09 9.90 -3.27
C CYS A 79 7.54 8.95 -2.13
N ALA A 80 8.75 8.40 -2.23
CA ALA A 80 9.33 7.52 -1.22
C ALA A 80 9.57 8.17 0.15
N SER A 81 9.52 9.50 0.26
CA SER A 81 9.68 10.18 1.56
C SER A 81 8.46 9.99 2.46
N CYS A 82 7.26 9.91 1.85
CA CYS A 82 6.00 9.65 2.53
C CYS A 82 5.52 8.20 2.36
N HIS A 83 6.08 7.47 1.39
CA HIS A 83 5.73 6.08 1.11
C HIS A 83 6.98 5.19 1.21
N ARG A 84 7.42 4.97 2.45
CA ARG A 84 8.64 4.23 2.79
C ARG A 84 8.41 2.74 2.72
N GLN A 85 9.23 2.03 1.94
CA GLN A 85 9.08 0.60 1.70
C GLN A 85 9.05 -0.21 3.00
N GLU A 86 9.96 0.05 3.93
CA GLU A 86 10.09 -0.65 5.21
C GLU A 86 8.90 -0.43 6.17
N LEU A 87 8.05 0.56 5.90
CA LEU A 87 6.80 0.82 6.61
C LEU A 87 5.57 0.46 5.75
N ALA A 88 5.72 -0.54 4.90
CA ALA A 88 4.69 -0.95 3.95
C ALA A 88 4.14 0.24 3.13
N PHE A 89 5.06 1.12 2.69
CA PHE A 89 4.76 2.31 1.89
C PHE A 89 3.85 3.33 2.57
N THR A 90 4.00 3.51 3.89
CA THR A 90 3.51 4.65 4.67
C THR A 90 4.70 5.47 5.21
N ASP A 91 4.44 6.54 5.96
CA ASP A 91 5.50 7.35 6.60
C ASP A 91 5.63 7.14 8.11
N GLY A 92 4.72 6.38 8.72
CA GLY A 92 4.68 6.12 10.16
C GLY A 92 4.28 7.34 11.00
N LYS A 93 3.65 8.35 10.40
CA LYS A 93 3.24 9.59 11.06
C LYS A 93 1.73 9.75 11.06
N PRO A 94 1.15 10.41 12.07
CA PRO A 94 -0.28 10.71 12.08
C PRO A 94 -0.69 11.68 10.96
N GLN A 95 0.23 12.54 10.55
CA GLN A 95 0.06 13.53 9.49
C GLN A 95 1.33 13.61 8.67
N ALA A 96 1.21 13.45 7.35
CA ALA A 96 2.35 13.60 6.44
C ALA A 96 2.83 15.06 6.42
N VAL A 97 4.12 15.23 6.09
CA VAL A 97 4.77 16.56 6.04
C VAL A 97 5.26 16.78 4.62
N GLY A 98 4.78 17.84 3.97
CA GLY A 98 5.22 18.19 2.62
C GLY A 98 6.59 18.87 2.58
N ALA A 99 7.14 19.04 1.38
CA ALA A 99 8.46 19.62 1.11
C ALA A 99 8.64 21.06 1.68
N THR A 100 7.56 21.80 1.85
CA THR A 100 7.57 23.13 2.45
C THR A 100 7.37 23.13 3.96
N GLY A 101 7.23 21.97 4.59
CA GLY A 101 6.95 21.81 6.01
C GLY A 101 5.46 21.90 6.37
N GLN A 102 4.57 22.02 5.40
CA GLN A 102 3.13 21.98 5.65
C GLN A 102 2.69 20.57 6.07
N LEU A 103 1.81 20.53 7.09
CA LEU A 103 1.21 19.28 7.55
C LEU A 103 0.00 18.92 6.67
N HIS A 104 -0.03 17.70 6.19
CA HIS A 104 -1.23 17.13 5.61
C HIS A 104 -2.24 16.84 6.74
N PRO A 105 -3.54 17.01 6.54
CA PRO A 105 -4.54 16.75 7.59
C PRO A 105 -4.68 15.24 7.93
N ARG A 106 -4.10 14.36 7.11
CA ARG A 106 -4.21 12.90 7.21
C ARG A 106 -2.84 12.24 7.12
N GLY A 107 -2.73 11.00 7.63
CA GLY A 107 -1.56 10.15 7.44
C GLY A 107 -1.41 9.67 6.00
N ALA A 108 -0.16 9.41 5.58
CA ALA A 108 0.13 8.80 4.29
C ALA A 108 -0.48 7.40 4.21
N MET A 109 -1.27 7.13 3.18
CA MET A 109 -1.83 5.80 2.94
C MET A 109 -0.75 4.84 2.47
N SER A 110 -0.89 3.56 2.84
CA SER A 110 -0.09 2.50 2.26
C SER A 110 -0.38 2.37 0.76
N LEU A 111 0.67 2.22 -0.06
CA LEU A 111 0.54 1.90 -1.49
C LEU A 111 0.48 0.38 -1.75
N ILE A 112 0.50 -0.42 -0.70
CA ILE A 112 0.36 -1.88 -0.83
C ILE A 112 -0.96 -2.20 -1.54
N ASN A 113 -0.86 -2.93 -2.64
CA ASN A 113 -2.01 -3.39 -3.43
C ASN A 113 -2.91 -2.27 -4.00
N ASP A 114 -2.39 -1.04 -4.15
CA ASP A 114 -3.15 0.04 -4.78
C ASP A 114 -3.53 -0.26 -6.24
N ALA A 115 -2.85 -1.20 -6.88
CA ALA A 115 -3.28 -1.79 -8.15
C ALA A 115 -4.72 -2.34 -8.13
N TYR A 116 -5.23 -2.66 -6.94
CA TYR A 116 -6.58 -3.17 -6.71
C TYR A 116 -7.51 -2.15 -6.04
N SER A 117 -7.04 -0.96 -5.74
CA SER A 117 -7.89 0.06 -5.12
C SER A 117 -8.86 0.65 -6.14
N SER A 118 -10.15 0.58 -5.85
CA SER A 118 -11.20 1.20 -6.68
C SER A 118 -11.30 2.70 -6.48
N VAL A 119 -10.78 3.21 -5.35
CA VAL A 119 -10.63 4.62 -4.99
C VAL A 119 -9.29 4.77 -4.28
N LEU A 120 -8.50 5.77 -4.66
CA LEU A 120 -7.08 5.89 -4.29
C LEU A 120 -6.79 6.85 -3.12
N THR A 121 -7.80 7.54 -2.59
CA THR A 121 -7.65 8.45 -1.46
C THR A 121 -8.51 8.04 -0.28
N TRP A 122 -8.32 8.68 0.87
CA TRP A 122 -9.16 8.46 2.05
C TRP A 122 -10.64 8.81 1.80
N SER A 123 -10.92 9.85 1.00
CA SER A 123 -12.27 10.43 0.93
C SER A 123 -12.66 11.02 -0.42
N ASN A 124 -11.78 11.11 -1.44
CA ASN A 124 -12.20 11.60 -2.75
C ASN A 124 -12.87 10.45 -3.54
N PRO A 125 -14.20 10.44 -3.68
CA PRO A 125 -14.91 9.35 -4.35
C PRO A 125 -14.68 9.31 -5.88
N ASN A 126 -14.04 10.33 -6.43
CA ASN A 126 -13.82 10.48 -7.87
C ASN A 126 -12.39 10.11 -8.32
N GLU A 127 -11.49 9.80 -7.37
CA GLU A 127 -10.10 9.47 -7.70
C GLU A 127 -9.93 7.96 -7.89
N HIS A 128 -9.90 7.54 -9.16
CA HIS A 128 -9.85 6.13 -9.57
C HIS A 128 -8.59 5.77 -10.36
N SER A 129 -7.71 6.73 -10.63
CA SER A 129 -6.54 6.54 -11.49
C SER A 129 -5.26 6.91 -10.74
N LEU A 130 -4.31 5.98 -10.66
CA LEU A 130 -2.98 6.24 -10.10
C LEU A 130 -2.27 7.37 -10.86
N GLU A 131 -2.49 7.45 -12.18
CA GLU A 131 -1.96 8.52 -13.03
C GLU A 131 -2.44 9.91 -12.62
N ASN A 132 -3.73 10.04 -12.30
CA ASN A 132 -4.32 11.30 -11.85
C ASN A 132 -3.97 11.57 -10.39
N GLN A 133 -4.03 10.54 -9.54
CA GLN A 133 -3.69 10.67 -8.13
C GLN A 133 -2.28 11.23 -7.94
N ALA A 134 -1.30 10.80 -8.74
CA ALA A 134 0.06 11.29 -8.69
C ALA A 134 0.19 12.80 -8.94
N LEU A 135 -0.76 13.43 -9.64
CA LEU A 135 -0.79 14.90 -9.84
C LEU A 135 -1.08 15.65 -8.54
N THR A 136 -1.85 15.05 -7.63
CA THR A 136 -2.22 15.69 -6.35
C THR A 136 -1.00 16.00 -5.48
N PRO A 137 -0.12 15.04 -5.12
CA PRO A 137 1.08 15.34 -4.35
C PRO A 137 2.10 16.19 -5.13
N MET A 138 2.12 16.10 -6.46
CA MET A 138 3.04 16.88 -7.28
C MET A 138 2.68 18.37 -7.32
N PHE A 139 1.40 18.70 -7.52
CA PHE A 139 0.93 20.05 -7.88
C PHE A 139 -0.13 20.61 -6.93
N GLY A 140 -0.54 19.86 -5.91
CA GLY A 140 -1.51 20.32 -4.92
C GLY A 140 -0.99 21.50 -4.11
N GLU A 141 -1.86 22.49 -3.85
CA GLU A 141 -1.52 23.71 -3.14
C GLU A 141 -2.04 23.73 -1.69
N HIS A 142 -2.98 22.84 -1.36
CA HIS A 142 -3.62 22.79 -0.05
C HIS A 142 -3.92 21.37 0.43
N PRO A 143 -2.99 20.73 1.16
CA PRO A 143 -1.63 21.18 1.53
C PRO A 143 -0.65 21.06 0.37
N VAL A 144 0.46 21.80 0.47
CA VAL A 144 1.60 21.60 -0.44
C VAL A 144 2.37 20.35 0.00
N GLU A 145 2.44 19.34 -0.89
CA GLU A 145 3.22 18.12 -0.65
C GLU A 145 4.59 18.21 -1.33
N LEU A 146 4.69 18.02 -2.65
CA LEU A 146 5.95 18.17 -3.39
C LEU A 146 6.18 19.60 -3.88
N GLY A 147 5.12 20.39 -4.04
CA GLY A 147 5.17 21.83 -4.32
C GLY A 147 5.69 22.21 -5.70
N LEU A 148 5.54 21.33 -6.68
CA LEU A 148 5.89 21.61 -8.08
C LEU A 148 4.87 22.57 -8.69
N THR A 149 5.30 23.35 -9.68
CA THR A 149 4.41 24.15 -10.52
C THR A 149 4.19 23.47 -11.86
N ALA A 150 2.94 23.33 -12.27
CA ALA A 150 2.58 22.67 -13.52
C ALA A 150 2.95 23.50 -14.76
N THR A 151 3.20 24.79 -14.59
CA THR A 151 3.30 25.77 -15.67
C THR A 151 4.74 26.12 -16.09
N ASP A 152 5.73 25.92 -15.22
CA ASP A 152 7.10 26.37 -15.47
C ASP A 152 7.96 25.36 -16.28
N GLY A 153 7.50 24.11 -16.38
CA GLY A 153 8.23 23.04 -17.08
C GLY A 153 9.59 22.66 -16.47
N ALA A 154 9.95 23.26 -15.30
CA ALA A 154 11.27 23.07 -14.69
C ALA A 154 11.60 21.63 -14.41
N LEU A 155 10.64 20.85 -13.88
CA LEU A 155 10.81 19.42 -13.66
C LEU A 155 11.14 18.69 -14.97
N VAL A 156 10.36 18.91 -16.02
CA VAL A 156 10.55 18.26 -17.32
C VAL A 156 11.93 18.58 -17.91
N GLN A 157 12.37 19.83 -17.79
CA GLN A 157 13.71 20.24 -18.25
C GLN A 157 14.82 19.59 -17.42
N ALA A 158 14.65 19.51 -16.10
CA ALA A 158 15.62 18.85 -15.22
C ALA A 158 15.75 17.34 -15.55
N LEU A 159 14.62 16.66 -15.80
CA LEU A 159 14.61 15.25 -16.21
C LEU A 159 15.25 15.08 -17.60
N ARG A 160 14.94 15.94 -18.55
CA ARG A 160 15.50 15.91 -19.91
C ARG A 160 17.02 16.10 -19.93
N SER A 161 17.56 16.86 -18.99
CA SER A 161 19.01 17.13 -18.89
C SER A 161 19.79 16.02 -18.20
N ASP A 162 19.13 15.03 -17.61
CA ASP A 162 19.76 13.94 -16.86
C ASP A 162 20.00 12.72 -17.77
N ALA A 163 21.26 12.27 -17.84
CA ALA A 163 21.65 11.14 -18.70
C ALA A 163 20.87 9.85 -18.42
N VAL A 164 20.48 9.61 -17.15
CA VAL A 164 19.67 8.43 -16.78
C VAL A 164 18.30 8.48 -17.43
N TYR A 165 17.66 9.63 -17.36
CA TYR A 165 16.32 9.80 -17.91
C TYR A 165 16.32 9.95 -19.43
N GLN A 166 17.42 10.46 -20.04
CA GLN A 166 17.60 10.48 -21.49
C GLN A 166 17.55 9.06 -22.11
N GLU A 167 18.03 8.06 -21.40
CA GLU A 167 17.91 6.65 -21.79
C GLU A 167 16.50 6.08 -21.50
N MET A 168 15.96 6.37 -20.33
CA MET A 168 14.77 5.70 -19.82
C MET A 168 13.46 6.16 -20.46
N PHE A 169 13.28 7.48 -20.66
CA PHE A 169 12.01 7.99 -21.22
C PHE A 169 11.73 7.49 -22.65
N PRO A 170 12.69 7.54 -23.59
CA PRO A 170 12.46 6.97 -24.93
C PRO A 170 12.20 5.46 -24.91
N ALA A 171 12.86 4.73 -24.00
CA ALA A 171 12.62 3.29 -23.84
C ALA A 171 11.23 2.98 -23.27
N ALA A 172 10.72 3.81 -22.36
CA ALA A 172 9.39 3.64 -21.75
C ALA A 172 8.25 4.09 -22.68
N PHE A 173 8.50 5.09 -23.52
CA PHE A 173 7.51 5.70 -24.42
C PHE A 173 8.03 5.83 -25.86
N PRO A 174 8.33 4.70 -26.55
CA PRO A 174 9.01 4.71 -27.84
C PRO A 174 8.18 5.31 -28.99
N SER A 175 6.86 5.36 -28.84
CA SER A 175 5.96 5.93 -29.86
C SER A 175 5.66 7.41 -29.64
N ALA A 176 6.16 8.02 -28.55
CA ALA A 176 5.93 9.43 -28.26
C ALA A 176 6.91 10.30 -29.07
N SER A 177 6.40 11.33 -29.76
CA SER A 177 7.24 12.33 -30.46
C SER A 177 8.11 13.10 -29.47
N ASP A 178 7.59 13.42 -28.30
CA ASP A 178 8.32 13.89 -27.13
C ASP A 178 7.95 13.01 -25.91
N PRO A 179 8.85 12.16 -25.40
CA PRO A 179 8.57 11.33 -24.25
C PRO A 179 8.61 12.08 -22.91
N PHE A 180 9.25 13.26 -22.83
CA PHE A 180 9.40 14.03 -21.60
C PHE A 180 8.20 14.93 -21.34
N THR A 181 7.16 14.37 -20.77
CA THR A 181 5.93 15.10 -20.40
C THR A 181 5.49 14.71 -18.99
N ILE A 182 4.74 15.58 -18.31
CA ILE A 182 4.15 15.28 -17.00
C ILE A 182 3.23 14.05 -17.08
N ALA A 183 2.45 13.92 -18.14
CA ALA A 183 1.60 12.74 -18.36
C ALA A 183 2.43 11.43 -18.40
N ASN A 184 3.59 11.44 -19.03
CA ASN A 184 4.47 10.26 -19.06
C ASN A 184 5.19 10.04 -17.72
N VAL A 185 5.48 11.10 -16.96
CA VAL A 185 5.98 11.00 -15.58
C VAL A 185 4.95 10.26 -14.71
N THR A 186 3.71 10.71 -14.69
CA THR A 186 2.66 10.07 -13.88
C THR A 186 2.33 8.66 -14.36
N LYS A 187 2.29 8.41 -15.67
CA LYS A 187 2.11 7.08 -16.24
C LYS A 187 3.22 6.09 -15.83
N ALA A 188 4.45 6.54 -15.76
CA ALA A 188 5.56 5.71 -15.32
C ALA A 188 5.48 5.44 -13.80
N ILE A 189 5.24 6.45 -12.97
CA ILE A 189 5.06 6.29 -11.51
C ILE A 189 3.92 5.31 -11.23
N ALA A 190 2.75 5.51 -11.83
CA ALA A 190 1.61 4.61 -11.71
C ALA A 190 1.91 3.17 -12.14
N SER A 191 2.75 2.99 -13.18
CA SER A 191 3.18 1.66 -13.60
C SER A 191 4.05 0.97 -12.55
N PHE A 192 4.90 1.72 -11.85
CA PHE A 192 5.68 1.17 -10.73
C PHE A 192 4.78 0.86 -9.53
N GLU A 193 3.93 1.78 -9.10
CA GLU A 193 3.02 1.59 -7.97
C GLU A 193 2.11 0.36 -8.15
N ARG A 194 1.61 0.13 -9.38
CA ARG A 194 0.84 -1.08 -9.70
C ARG A 194 1.60 -2.38 -9.46
N THR A 195 2.91 -2.37 -9.42
CA THR A 195 3.70 -3.58 -9.16
C THR A 195 3.85 -3.89 -7.67
N ILE A 196 3.50 -2.97 -6.76
CA ILE A 196 3.64 -3.13 -5.31
C ILE A 196 2.51 -4.04 -4.80
N ILE A 197 2.65 -5.34 -5.06
CA ILE A 197 1.66 -6.34 -4.67
C ILE A 197 2.20 -7.17 -3.51
N SER A 198 1.51 -7.10 -2.39
CA SER A 198 1.71 -7.92 -1.20
C SER A 198 0.76 -9.11 -1.23
N ALA A 199 1.33 -10.30 -1.33
CA ALA A 199 0.57 -11.55 -1.48
C ALA A 199 1.33 -12.77 -0.96
N GLY A 200 2.41 -12.55 -0.17
CA GLY A 200 3.28 -13.57 0.41
C GLY A 200 3.20 -13.67 1.93
N SER A 201 2.19 -13.06 2.57
CA SER A 201 2.04 -13.10 4.03
C SER A 201 1.91 -14.53 4.58
N ALA A 202 2.10 -14.70 5.87
CA ALA A 202 1.84 -15.98 6.54
C ALA A 202 0.39 -16.44 6.29
N TYR A 203 -0.57 -15.51 6.33
CA TYR A 203 -1.96 -15.78 5.99
C TYR A 203 -2.13 -16.27 4.55
N ASP A 204 -1.43 -15.68 3.58
CA ASP A 204 -1.53 -16.11 2.17
C ASP A 204 -1.01 -17.54 1.97
N ARG A 205 0.11 -17.90 2.61
CA ARG A 205 0.64 -19.25 2.58
C ARG A 205 -0.34 -20.26 3.20
N TYR A 206 -0.99 -19.88 4.29
CA TYR A 206 -2.03 -20.68 4.92
C TYR A 206 -3.26 -20.81 4.02
N HIS A 207 -3.87 -19.68 3.66
CA HIS A 207 -5.20 -19.65 3.04
C HIS A 207 -5.17 -20.10 1.57
N TYR A 208 -4.17 -19.67 0.80
CA TYR A 208 -4.04 -19.98 -0.62
C TYR A 208 -3.00 -21.05 -0.94
N GLY A 209 -1.96 -21.13 -0.12
CA GLY A 209 -0.83 -22.05 -0.30
C GLY A 209 -1.07 -23.45 0.27
N GLY A 210 -2.01 -23.60 1.20
CA GLY A 210 -2.32 -24.88 1.86
C GLY A 210 -1.27 -25.26 2.93
N ASP A 211 -0.50 -24.31 3.44
CA ASP A 211 0.44 -24.52 4.56
C ASP A 211 -0.28 -24.27 5.89
N ASP A 212 -0.84 -25.33 6.46
CA ASP A 212 -1.59 -25.25 7.74
C ASP A 212 -0.73 -24.80 8.93
N GLN A 213 0.59 -24.77 8.81
CA GLN A 213 1.50 -24.32 9.85
C GLN A 213 1.99 -22.88 9.68
N ALA A 214 1.60 -22.21 8.58
CA ALA A 214 2.06 -20.85 8.29
C ALA A 214 1.57 -19.81 9.29
N ILE A 215 0.43 -20.03 9.93
CA ILE A 215 -0.11 -19.17 11.00
C ILE A 215 -0.37 -19.94 12.28
N SER A 216 -0.29 -19.26 13.42
CA SER A 216 -0.53 -19.85 14.73
C SER A 216 -2.00 -20.25 14.93
N ASP A 217 -2.27 -21.15 15.88
CA ASP A 217 -3.65 -21.49 16.27
C ASP A 217 -4.41 -20.28 16.80
N SER A 218 -3.70 -19.33 17.42
CA SER A 218 -4.28 -18.04 17.83
C SER A 218 -4.77 -17.24 16.62
N ALA A 219 -3.92 -17.11 15.58
CA ALA A 219 -4.29 -16.42 14.35
C ALA A 219 -5.47 -17.10 13.62
N LYS A 220 -5.54 -18.44 13.62
CA LYS A 220 -6.69 -19.19 13.05
C LYS A 220 -7.99 -18.88 13.80
N ARG A 221 -7.95 -18.81 15.14
CA ARG A 221 -9.13 -18.41 15.93
C ARG A 221 -9.49 -16.94 15.67
N GLY A 222 -8.48 -16.08 15.52
CA GLY A 222 -8.66 -14.67 15.14
C GLY A 222 -9.33 -14.50 13.78
N GLU A 223 -8.96 -15.30 12.78
CA GLU A 223 -9.62 -15.34 11.48
C GLU A 223 -11.12 -15.66 11.61
N VAL A 224 -11.47 -16.70 12.39
CA VAL A 224 -12.87 -17.07 12.65
C VAL A 224 -13.64 -15.92 13.29
N LEU A 225 -13.04 -15.21 14.24
CA LEU A 225 -13.64 -14.03 14.87
C LEU A 225 -13.82 -12.89 13.87
N PHE A 226 -12.79 -12.58 13.08
CA PHE A 226 -12.80 -11.50 12.09
C PHE A 226 -13.92 -11.68 11.05
N PHE A 227 -14.13 -12.91 10.57
CA PHE A 227 -15.18 -13.27 9.62
C PHE A 227 -16.53 -13.60 10.27
N SER A 228 -16.66 -13.45 11.58
CA SER A 228 -17.92 -13.72 12.31
C SER A 228 -18.94 -12.58 12.14
N GLN A 229 -20.22 -12.93 12.20
CA GLN A 229 -21.32 -11.95 12.13
C GLN A 229 -21.35 -10.98 13.33
N PRO A 230 -21.04 -11.40 14.58
CA PRO A 230 -21.02 -10.48 15.71
C PRO A 230 -20.00 -9.35 15.57
N LEU A 231 -18.82 -9.61 15.02
CA LEU A 231 -17.78 -8.60 14.84
C LEU A 231 -17.92 -7.86 13.51
N SER A 232 -18.37 -8.55 12.46
CA SER A 232 -18.66 -7.99 11.14
C SER A 232 -17.51 -7.27 10.44
N CYS A 233 -16.25 -7.49 10.84
CA CYS A 233 -15.06 -6.82 10.28
C CYS A 233 -14.96 -7.03 8.77
N PHE A 234 -15.27 -8.25 8.31
CA PHE A 234 -15.23 -8.64 6.90
C PHE A 234 -16.22 -7.88 6.00
N ARG A 235 -17.20 -7.18 6.57
CA ARG A 235 -18.19 -6.42 5.79
C ARG A 235 -17.55 -5.24 5.06
N CYS A 236 -16.56 -4.60 5.71
CA CYS A 236 -15.77 -3.52 5.12
C CYS A 236 -14.36 -4.01 4.72
N HIS A 237 -13.82 -5.00 5.43
CA HIS A 237 -12.47 -5.53 5.23
C HIS A 237 -12.50 -6.99 4.75
N GLY A 238 -13.28 -7.28 3.71
CA GLY A 238 -13.40 -8.63 3.14
C GLY A 238 -12.59 -8.84 1.86
N GLY A 239 -12.68 -10.08 1.35
CA GLY A 239 -11.99 -10.48 0.12
C GLY A 239 -10.47 -10.60 0.24
N PHE A 240 -9.81 -10.91 -0.87
CA PHE A 240 -8.36 -11.13 -0.90
C PHE A 240 -7.55 -9.90 -0.49
N ASN A 241 -8.08 -8.71 -0.69
CA ASN A 241 -7.41 -7.44 -0.38
C ASN A 241 -7.83 -6.85 0.98
N PHE A 242 -8.68 -7.50 1.74
CA PHE A 242 -9.18 -7.01 3.03
C PHE A 242 -9.70 -5.56 2.96
N SER A 243 -10.44 -5.25 1.89
CA SER A 243 -11.09 -3.96 1.65
C SER A 243 -12.29 -4.15 0.72
N ASP A 244 -13.39 -3.48 0.99
CA ASP A 244 -14.55 -3.44 0.08
C ASP A 244 -14.34 -2.47 -1.11
N ALA A 245 -13.39 -1.53 -0.97
CA ALA A 245 -12.95 -0.62 -2.03
C ALA A 245 -11.94 -1.28 -2.99
N THR A 246 -12.27 -2.47 -3.52
CA THR A 246 -11.38 -3.28 -4.36
C THR A 246 -11.91 -3.39 -5.78
N ASP A 247 -11.06 -3.25 -6.80
CA ASP A 247 -11.34 -3.48 -8.23
C ASP A 247 -10.26 -4.34 -8.89
N PHE A 248 -10.64 -5.09 -9.93
CA PHE A 248 -9.72 -5.94 -10.70
C PHE A 248 -10.33 -6.33 -12.05
N GLU A 249 -9.53 -6.88 -12.94
CA GLU A 249 -9.97 -7.33 -14.26
C GLU A 249 -11.08 -8.40 -14.12
N GLY A 250 -12.21 -8.20 -14.79
CA GLY A 250 -13.36 -9.11 -14.74
C GLY A 250 -14.34 -8.84 -13.59
N ARG A 251 -14.02 -7.96 -12.63
CA ARG A 251 -15.03 -7.51 -11.65
C ARG A 251 -16.01 -6.57 -12.34
N SER A 252 -17.28 -6.92 -12.32
CA SER A 252 -18.37 -6.00 -12.70
C SER A 252 -18.62 -5.01 -11.56
N GLY A 253 -18.57 -3.72 -11.88
CA GLY A 253 -18.53 -2.62 -10.93
C GLY A 253 -19.51 -2.72 -9.76
N GLY A 254 -19.00 -2.62 -8.56
CA GLY A 254 -19.75 -2.33 -7.35
C GLY A 254 -19.57 -0.86 -6.98
N GLN A 255 -20.57 -0.26 -6.37
CA GLN A 255 -20.42 1.06 -5.78
C GLN A 255 -19.45 0.97 -4.60
N VAL A 256 -18.42 1.81 -4.58
CA VAL A 256 -17.51 1.92 -3.44
C VAL A 256 -18.30 2.43 -2.24
N GLN A 257 -18.17 1.74 -1.12
CA GLN A 257 -18.75 2.18 0.13
C GLN A 257 -17.76 3.04 0.90
N PHE A 258 -18.31 4.05 1.59
CA PHE A 258 -17.56 4.88 2.53
C PHE A 258 -18.25 4.79 3.88
N HIS A 259 -17.46 4.63 4.94
CA HIS A 259 -17.96 4.30 6.26
C HIS A 259 -17.58 5.36 7.29
N ASN A 260 -18.52 5.74 8.13
CA ASN A 260 -18.26 6.52 9.32
C ASN A 260 -18.17 5.57 10.51
N THR A 261 -16.99 5.43 11.07
CA THR A 261 -16.73 4.51 12.19
C THR A 261 -17.03 5.10 13.57
N GLY A 262 -17.57 6.32 13.63
CA GLY A 262 -17.79 7.00 14.92
C GLY A 262 -16.50 7.47 15.58
N LEU A 263 -15.49 7.89 14.79
CA LEU A 263 -14.22 8.37 15.33
C LEU A 263 -14.39 9.72 16.05
N TYR A 264 -15.36 10.52 15.63
CA TYR A 264 -15.73 11.82 16.21
C TYR A 264 -17.24 11.98 16.31
N ASN A 265 -17.67 12.87 17.19
CA ASN A 265 -19.04 13.38 17.27
C ASN A 265 -19.03 14.77 17.94
N LEU A 266 -18.50 15.76 17.21
CA LEU A 266 -18.39 17.13 17.72
C LEU A 266 -19.77 17.79 17.79
N ALA A 267 -19.94 18.70 18.75
CA ALA A 267 -21.09 19.60 18.75
C ALA A 267 -21.00 20.59 17.57
N GLY A 268 -22.14 20.86 16.93
CA GLY A 268 -22.22 21.83 15.83
C GLY A 268 -22.70 21.22 14.51
N ALA A 269 -22.57 21.98 13.44
CA ALA A 269 -23.12 21.64 12.12
C ALA A 269 -22.41 20.42 11.49
N LEU A 270 -21.12 20.25 11.76
CA LEU A 270 -20.34 19.11 11.32
C LEU A 270 -19.84 18.34 12.54
N SER A 271 -20.13 17.05 12.59
CA SER A 271 -19.76 16.15 13.69
C SER A 271 -18.29 15.67 13.60
N TYR A 272 -17.52 16.13 12.63
CA TYR A 272 -16.11 15.81 12.41
C TYR A 272 -15.26 17.09 12.30
N PRO A 273 -13.96 17.02 12.69
CA PRO A 273 -13.07 18.18 12.61
C PRO A 273 -12.75 18.55 11.15
N VAL A 274 -12.85 19.83 10.83
CA VAL A 274 -12.41 20.37 9.54
C VAL A 274 -10.86 20.34 9.49
N PRO A 275 -10.25 19.94 8.37
CA PRO A 275 -10.84 19.52 7.09
C PRO A 275 -11.20 18.03 6.98
N ASN A 276 -11.10 17.25 8.04
CA ASN A 276 -11.32 15.80 8.05
C ASN A 276 -12.80 15.41 8.10
N VAL A 277 -13.59 15.93 7.18
CA VAL A 277 -15.05 15.70 7.12
C VAL A 277 -15.48 14.53 6.22
N GLY A 278 -14.53 13.77 5.71
CA GLY A 278 -14.78 12.61 4.84
C GLY A 278 -15.27 13.00 3.46
N ILE A 279 -16.06 12.13 2.81
CA ILE A 279 -16.58 12.39 1.46
C ILE A 279 -17.52 13.61 1.38
N TYR A 280 -17.99 14.14 2.53
CA TYR A 280 -18.72 15.40 2.59
C TYR A 280 -17.99 16.54 1.88
N GLU A 281 -16.65 16.55 1.93
CA GLU A 281 -15.79 17.51 1.23
C GLU A 281 -16.12 17.61 -0.27
N TYR A 282 -16.57 16.53 -0.87
CA TYR A 282 -16.87 16.42 -2.31
C TYR A 282 -18.36 16.42 -2.62
N THR A 283 -19.18 15.92 -1.71
CA THR A 283 -20.62 15.72 -1.95
C THR A 283 -21.49 16.84 -1.37
N SER A 284 -21.00 17.53 -0.35
CA SER A 284 -21.75 18.51 0.45
C SER A 284 -23.05 17.97 1.06
N ARG A 285 -23.21 16.63 1.13
CA ARG A 285 -24.38 15.97 1.70
C ARG A 285 -24.16 15.71 3.20
N PRO A 286 -25.05 16.21 4.10
CA PRO A 286 -24.87 16.05 5.55
C PRO A 286 -24.68 14.59 6.02
N GLU A 287 -25.33 13.66 5.37
CA GLU A 287 -25.23 12.23 5.64
C GLU A 287 -23.86 11.62 5.32
N ASP A 288 -23.02 12.33 4.59
CA ASP A 288 -21.68 11.89 4.18
C ASP A 288 -20.56 12.40 5.11
N VAL A 289 -20.89 13.18 6.13
CA VAL A 289 -19.92 13.66 7.12
C VAL A 289 -19.29 12.47 7.85
N GLY A 290 -17.96 12.47 7.87
CA GLY A 290 -17.15 11.47 8.58
C GLY A 290 -17.05 10.11 7.89
N LYS A 291 -17.50 9.98 6.65
CA LYS A 291 -17.34 8.75 5.88
C LYS A 291 -16.03 8.72 5.13
N PHE A 292 -15.27 7.63 5.30
CA PHE A 292 -13.98 7.38 4.68
C PHE A 292 -13.96 5.97 4.05
N LYS A 293 -13.06 5.78 3.08
CA LYS A 293 -12.79 4.48 2.47
C LYS A 293 -12.22 3.51 3.52
N ALA A 294 -12.65 2.25 3.50
CA ALA A 294 -11.99 1.18 4.24
C ALA A 294 -10.67 0.81 3.53
N PRO A 295 -9.49 1.07 4.14
CA PRO A 295 -8.21 0.71 3.54
C PRO A 295 -8.00 -0.81 3.57
N THR A 296 -7.06 -1.30 2.76
CA THR A 296 -6.58 -2.68 2.89
C THR A 296 -5.98 -2.91 4.28
N LEU A 297 -6.17 -4.13 4.82
CA LEU A 297 -5.48 -4.54 6.05
C LEU A 297 -4.19 -5.33 5.78
N ARG A 298 -3.80 -5.47 4.53
CA ARG A 298 -2.51 -6.10 4.23
C ARG A 298 -1.37 -5.27 4.79
N ASN A 299 -0.44 -5.94 5.46
CA ASN A 299 0.66 -5.33 6.20
C ASN A 299 0.23 -4.34 7.30
N ILE A 300 -0.99 -4.45 7.80
CA ILE A 300 -1.55 -3.50 8.77
C ILE A 300 -0.69 -3.35 10.03
N ALA A 301 0.01 -4.39 10.48
CA ALA A 301 0.90 -4.32 11.64
C ALA A 301 2.07 -3.34 11.47
N LEU A 302 2.44 -2.99 10.24
CA LEU A 302 3.55 -2.09 9.93
C LEU A 302 3.13 -0.63 9.68
N THR A 303 1.83 -0.35 9.58
CA THR A 303 1.32 0.94 9.09
C THR A 303 0.76 1.86 10.20
N ALA A 304 1.21 1.64 11.44
CA ALA A 304 0.86 2.55 12.54
C ALA A 304 1.42 3.97 12.28
N PRO A 305 0.74 5.03 12.78
CA PRO A 305 -0.52 5.05 13.51
C PRO A 305 -1.75 4.91 12.60
N TYR A 306 -2.86 4.45 13.17
CA TYR A 306 -4.07 4.06 12.46
C TYR A 306 -5.15 5.15 12.45
N MET A 307 -6.22 4.91 11.70
CA MET A 307 -7.28 5.81 11.28
C MET A 307 -6.75 6.84 10.25
N HIS A 308 -7.65 7.57 9.61
CA HIS A 308 -7.26 8.56 8.60
C HIS A 308 -6.42 9.72 9.15
N ASP A 309 -6.49 9.95 10.46
CA ASP A 309 -5.84 11.04 11.19
C ASP A 309 -4.72 10.57 12.15
N GLY A 310 -4.38 9.27 12.11
CA GLY A 310 -3.36 8.69 12.98
C GLY A 310 -3.71 8.69 14.48
N SER A 311 -4.98 8.84 14.84
CA SER A 311 -5.40 8.99 16.25
C SER A 311 -5.32 7.71 17.07
N ALA A 312 -5.26 6.54 16.46
CA ALA A 312 -5.04 5.26 17.14
C ALA A 312 -3.57 4.82 16.93
N LYS A 313 -2.82 4.71 18.02
CA LYS A 313 -1.38 4.43 17.95
C LYS A 313 -1.04 2.95 17.77
N THR A 314 -1.94 2.05 18.13
CA THR A 314 -1.74 0.59 18.12
C THR A 314 -2.97 -0.12 17.58
N LEU A 315 -2.80 -1.36 17.12
CA LEU A 315 -3.94 -2.23 16.74
C LEU A 315 -4.86 -2.49 17.95
N ASP A 316 -4.30 -2.55 19.15
CA ASP A 316 -5.09 -2.61 20.38
C ASP A 316 -6.06 -1.43 20.51
N ALA A 317 -5.58 -0.20 20.29
CA ALA A 317 -6.43 0.99 20.33
C ALA A 317 -7.49 0.99 19.21
N VAL A 318 -7.19 0.39 18.07
CA VAL A 318 -8.19 0.16 17.00
C VAL A 318 -9.26 -0.82 17.45
N LEU A 319 -8.88 -1.93 18.12
CA LEU A 319 -9.84 -2.88 18.66
C LEU A 319 -10.70 -2.25 19.78
N ASP A 320 -10.11 -1.38 20.62
CA ASP A 320 -10.88 -0.62 21.63
C ASP A 320 -11.94 0.26 20.98
N HIS A 321 -11.58 0.99 19.93
CA HIS A 321 -12.50 1.83 19.18
C HIS A 321 -13.70 1.04 18.62
N TYR A 322 -13.44 -0.08 17.94
CA TYR A 322 -14.50 -0.91 17.38
C TYR A 322 -15.31 -1.65 18.46
N SER A 323 -14.66 -2.10 19.53
CA SER A 323 -15.34 -2.75 20.67
C SER A 323 -16.30 -1.79 21.37
N ALA A 324 -15.92 -0.51 21.50
CA ALA A 324 -16.79 0.53 22.04
C ALA A 324 -17.91 0.94 21.07
N GLY A 325 -17.79 0.62 19.77
CA GLY A 325 -18.72 1.04 18.72
C GLY A 325 -18.62 2.53 18.39
N GLY A 326 -17.46 3.14 18.63
CA GLY A 326 -17.15 4.55 18.42
C GLY A 326 -16.23 5.09 19.53
N ARG A 327 -15.58 6.23 19.30
CA ARG A 327 -14.61 6.82 20.23
C ARG A 327 -15.28 7.89 21.10
N ALA A 328 -15.21 7.72 22.43
CA ALA A 328 -15.54 8.79 23.37
C ALA A 328 -14.28 9.64 23.62
N ILE A 329 -14.39 10.95 23.42
CA ILE A 329 -13.34 11.93 23.66
C ILE A 329 -13.84 12.89 24.75
N VAL A 330 -13.05 13.03 25.80
CA VAL A 330 -13.31 13.95 26.91
C VAL A 330 -12.19 15.01 26.95
N ASP A 331 -12.46 16.16 27.53
CA ASP A 331 -11.46 17.17 27.87
C ASP A 331 -10.58 17.68 26.72
N SER A 332 -11.14 17.86 25.51
CA SER A 332 -10.43 18.45 24.37
C SER A 332 -11.36 19.26 23.49
N ALA A 333 -10.77 20.00 22.53
CA ALA A 333 -11.53 20.68 21.46
C ALA A 333 -12.33 19.70 20.57
N TYR A 334 -12.03 18.41 20.67
CA TYR A 334 -12.69 17.34 19.93
C TYR A 334 -13.63 16.51 20.83
N ALA A 335 -14.02 17.03 21.97
CA ALA A 335 -14.91 16.33 22.92
C ALA A 335 -16.22 15.92 22.24
N GLY A 336 -16.64 14.67 22.47
CA GLY A 336 -17.84 14.09 21.93
C GLY A 336 -17.83 12.58 22.04
N ASP A 337 -19.02 11.99 21.88
CA ASP A 337 -19.19 10.53 21.91
C ASP A 337 -19.54 9.99 20.53
N GLY A 338 -18.54 9.41 19.85
CA GLY A 338 -18.66 8.86 18.52
C GLY A 338 -19.64 7.69 18.40
N PHE A 339 -19.93 7.00 19.50
CA PHE A 339 -20.98 5.97 19.52
C PHE A 339 -22.34 6.54 19.07
N HIS A 340 -22.61 7.79 19.42
CA HIS A 340 -23.86 8.48 19.10
C HIS A 340 -23.77 9.38 17.86
N ASN A 341 -22.72 9.25 17.03
CA ASN A 341 -22.64 10.02 15.79
C ASN A 341 -23.81 9.65 14.87
N PRO A 342 -24.59 10.64 14.36
CA PRO A 342 -25.81 10.40 13.58
C PRO A 342 -25.54 9.73 12.23
N ASN A 343 -24.33 9.88 11.68
CA ASN A 343 -23.94 9.32 10.39
C ASN A 343 -23.10 8.03 10.53
N LYS A 344 -22.95 7.53 11.77
CA LYS A 344 -22.18 6.31 12.03
C LYS A 344 -22.77 5.12 11.26
N ASP A 345 -21.89 4.34 10.65
CA ASP A 345 -22.28 3.12 9.96
C ASP A 345 -23.01 2.16 10.92
N PRO A 346 -24.19 1.64 10.57
CA PRO A 346 -24.95 0.75 11.42
C PRO A 346 -24.26 -0.60 11.71
N LEU A 347 -23.20 -0.95 10.97
CA LEU A 347 -22.35 -2.09 11.27
C LEU A 347 -21.43 -1.87 12.49
N ILE A 348 -21.17 -0.60 12.86
CA ILE A 348 -20.31 -0.24 14.01
C ILE A 348 -21.15 -0.19 15.28
N ARG A 349 -21.43 -1.36 15.85
CA ARG A 349 -22.36 -1.51 17.00
C ARG A 349 -21.66 -1.69 18.32
N GLY A 350 -20.34 -1.92 18.31
CA GLY A 350 -19.59 -2.40 19.44
C GLY A 350 -19.76 -3.89 19.69
N PHE A 351 -18.83 -4.48 20.40
CA PHE A 351 -18.82 -5.89 20.79
C PHE A 351 -17.97 -6.09 22.03
N LYS A 352 -18.05 -7.26 22.66
CA LYS A 352 -17.20 -7.63 23.79
C LYS A 352 -16.25 -8.72 23.35
N LEU A 353 -15.00 -8.60 23.77
CA LEU A 353 -13.96 -9.60 23.59
C LEU A 353 -13.43 -10.02 24.98
N SER A 354 -13.20 -11.29 25.18
CA SER A 354 -12.30 -11.78 26.21
C SER A 354 -10.85 -11.39 25.84
N LEU A 355 -9.94 -11.44 26.81
CA LEU A 355 -8.53 -11.20 26.57
C LEU A 355 -7.96 -12.18 25.51
N GLN A 356 -8.41 -13.43 25.53
CA GLN A 356 -8.00 -14.45 24.55
C GLN A 356 -8.46 -14.09 23.14
N GLU A 357 -9.73 -13.74 22.95
CA GLU A 357 -10.28 -13.35 21.64
C GLU A 357 -9.60 -12.09 21.09
N ARG A 358 -9.27 -11.14 21.97
CA ARG A 358 -8.50 -9.95 21.59
C ARG A 358 -7.11 -10.32 21.06
N ASN A 359 -6.38 -11.17 21.79
CA ASN A 359 -5.06 -11.65 21.36
C ASN A 359 -5.15 -12.47 20.07
N ASP A 360 -6.20 -13.26 19.90
CA ASP A 360 -6.43 -14.04 18.68
C ASP A 360 -6.65 -13.14 17.47
N LEU A 361 -7.44 -12.07 17.61
CA LEU A 361 -7.63 -11.06 16.54
C LEU A 361 -6.33 -10.33 16.18
N LEU A 362 -5.53 -9.94 17.18
CA LEU A 362 -4.24 -9.30 16.93
C LEU A 362 -3.30 -10.25 16.18
N ALA A 363 -3.20 -11.51 16.60
CA ALA A 363 -2.38 -12.51 15.92
C ALA A 363 -2.84 -12.75 14.48
N PHE A 364 -4.14 -12.68 14.19
CA PHE A 364 -4.65 -12.73 12.84
C PHE A 364 -4.23 -11.51 12.02
N LEU A 365 -4.42 -10.28 12.53
CA LEU A 365 -4.03 -9.06 11.84
C LEU A 365 -2.51 -9.01 11.57
N GLU A 366 -1.69 -9.46 12.51
CA GLU A 366 -0.24 -9.58 12.35
C GLU A 366 0.14 -10.59 11.26
N SER A 367 -0.63 -11.68 11.10
CA SER A 367 -0.40 -12.70 10.08
C SER A 367 -0.60 -12.19 8.63
N LEU A 368 -1.21 -11.02 8.44
CA LEU A 368 -1.38 -10.34 7.16
C LEU A 368 -0.11 -9.60 6.69
N THR A 369 0.98 -9.67 7.47
CA THR A 369 2.26 -9.04 7.14
C THR A 369 3.03 -9.89 6.13
N ASP A 370 3.42 -9.25 5.04
CA ASP A 370 4.29 -9.79 3.99
C ASP A 370 5.67 -9.17 4.15
N GLU A 371 6.57 -9.90 4.81
CA GLU A 371 7.94 -9.46 5.06
C GLU A 371 8.76 -9.34 3.76
N GLU A 372 8.40 -10.09 2.71
CA GLU A 372 9.14 -10.06 1.46
C GLU A 372 8.97 -8.71 0.76
N VAL A 373 7.75 -8.17 0.68
CA VAL A 373 7.48 -6.93 -0.07
C VAL A 373 8.21 -5.73 0.51
N ILE A 374 8.41 -5.68 1.83
CA ILE A 374 9.09 -4.55 2.48
C ILE A 374 10.63 -4.60 2.35
N HIS A 375 11.18 -5.72 1.90
CA HIS A 375 12.62 -5.92 1.68
C HIS A 375 12.97 -6.20 0.22
N ASP A 376 11.99 -6.40 -0.66
CA ASP A 376 12.23 -6.73 -2.06
C ASP A 376 12.94 -5.58 -2.79
N GLN A 377 14.12 -5.90 -3.33
CA GLN A 377 14.92 -4.92 -4.08
C GLN A 377 14.24 -4.42 -5.36
N ARG A 378 13.23 -5.13 -5.87
CA ARG A 378 12.42 -4.67 -7.01
C ARG A 378 11.68 -3.37 -6.68
N PHE A 379 11.33 -3.17 -5.42
CA PHE A 379 10.63 -1.98 -4.93
C PHE A 379 11.54 -0.97 -4.22
N GLY A 380 12.77 -1.35 -3.86
CA GLY A 380 13.71 -0.51 -3.13
C GLY A 380 14.28 0.66 -3.94
N ASN A 381 15.04 1.53 -3.28
CA ASN A 381 15.62 2.73 -3.88
C ASN A 381 16.69 2.37 -4.95
N PRO A 382 16.47 2.68 -6.24
CA PRO A 382 17.41 2.32 -7.31
C PRO A 382 18.65 3.22 -7.35
N TRP A 383 18.67 4.32 -6.59
CA TRP A 383 19.77 5.27 -6.54
C TRP A 383 20.87 4.86 -5.55
N GLU A 384 20.55 4.04 -4.53
CA GLU A 384 21.50 3.62 -3.50
C GLU A 384 22.59 2.67 -4.03
N ASN A 385 22.30 1.90 -5.06
CA ASN A 385 23.22 0.91 -5.64
C ASN A 385 24.08 1.47 -6.81
N ARG A 386 24.08 2.78 -7.04
CA ARG A 386 24.92 3.45 -8.04
C ARG A 386 26.13 4.11 -7.37
N LYS A 387 27.06 3.30 -6.87
CA LYS A 387 28.42 3.74 -6.50
C LYS A 387 29.40 3.36 -7.58
#